data_5901c37bcd67d9b754395ee049421943
#
_entry.id   5901c37bcd67d9b754395ee049421943
#
_cell.length_a   1.000
_cell.length_b   1.000
_cell.length_c   1.000
_cell.angle_alpha   90.00
_cell.angle_beta   90.00
_cell.angle_gamma   90.00
#
_symmetry.space_group_name_H-M   'P 1'
#
loop_
_entity.id
_entity.type
_entity.pdbx_description
1 polymer ?
#
loop_
_entity_poly.entity_id
_entity_poly.type
_entity_poly.pdbx_seq_one_letter_code
_entity_poly.pdbx_strand_id
1 'polypeptide(L)'
;DINAFPVIDRGVVYAASYSGRMIAVDLRTGNRLWDQEISTLQTPWIAGDFLFVVSTDGDLVCMSRRNGLIRWVRPLGKYEDPEDKRDLIIWTGPILASDRLILVSNYGLAVSVSPYNGEVLGRMELSDPASIPPVVAGNTLYILTDDADLVALRAASKE
;
A
#
# COMPACT_ATOMS: atom_id res chain seq x y z
N ASP A 1 10.69 12.77 9.78
CA ASP A 1 9.25 13.06 9.86
C ASP A 1 8.44 11.79 9.72
N ILE A 2 7.40 11.64 10.54
CA ILE A 2 6.41 10.57 10.44
C ILE A 2 5.24 11.14 9.65
N ASN A 3 5.07 10.70 8.41
CA ASN A 3 3.99 11.15 7.53
C ASN A 3 2.89 10.09 7.36
N ALA A 4 3.22 8.81 7.62
CA ALA A 4 2.24 7.73 7.63
C ALA A 4 1.47 7.70 8.96
N PHE A 5 0.17 7.49 8.91
CA PHE A 5 -0.60 7.27 10.14
C PHE A 5 -0.22 5.93 10.78
N PRO A 6 0.01 5.89 12.10
CA PRO A 6 0.19 4.63 12.79
C PRO A 6 -1.12 3.82 12.79
N VAL A 7 -1.00 2.51 12.71
CA VAL A 7 -2.13 1.58 12.76
C VAL A 7 -2.06 0.79 14.06
N ILE A 8 -3.20 0.66 14.74
CA ILE A 8 -3.32 -0.15 15.95
C ILE A 8 -4.22 -1.33 15.65
N ASP A 9 -3.69 -2.53 15.88
CA ASP A 9 -4.47 -3.75 15.77
C ASP A 9 -4.01 -4.79 16.82
N ARG A 10 -4.97 -5.41 17.49
CA ARG A 10 -4.75 -6.46 18.52
C ARG A 10 -3.68 -6.08 19.55
N GLY A 11 -3.69 -4.84 20.03
CA GLY A 11 -2.77 -4.37 21.07
C GLY A 11 -1.33 -4.07 20.58
N VAL A 12 -1.10 -4.02 19.27
CA VAL A 12 0.17 -3.65 18.67
C VAL A 12 0.01 -2.38 17.84
N VAL A 13 0.93 -1.44 18.02
CA VAL A 13 1.05 -0.21 17.22
C VAL A 13 2.09 -0.45 16.12
N TYR A 14 1.72 -0.24 14.87
CA TYR A 14 2.61 -0.27 13.71
C TYR A 14 2.80 1.16 13.23
N ALA A 15 4.03 1.62 13.22
CA ALA A 15 4.39 2.96 12.78
C ALA A 15 5.56 2.90 11.81
N ALA A 16 5.50 3.75 10.79
CA ALA A 16 6.54 3.87 9.80
C ALA A 16 6.98 5.31 9.63
N SER A 17 8.25 5.53 9.29
CA SER A 17 8.82 6.83 9.07
C SER A 17 9.40 6.96 7.66
N TYR A 18 9.46 8.18 7.16
CA TYR A 18 10.17 8.50 5.93
C TYR A 18 11.68 8.23 6.04
N SER A 19 12.22 8.30 7.26
CA SER A 19 13.66 8.08 7.51
C SER A 19 14.11 6.61 7.39
N GLY A 20 13.24 5.72 6.92
CA GLY A 20 13.62 4.37 6.54
C GLY A 20 13.39 3.31 7.62
N ARG A 21 12.54 3.58 8.62
CA ARG A 21 12.28 2.59 9.66
C ARG A 21 10.79 2.39 9.92
N MET A 22 10.39 1.14 9.93
CA MET A 22 9.09 0.69 10.38
C MET A 22 9.24 -0.12 11.67
N ILE A 23 8.36 0.11 12.66
CA ILE A 23 8.40 -0.55 13.97
C ILE A 23 7.03 -1.11 14.34
N ALA A 24 7.06 -2.17 15.16
CA ALA A 24 5.91 -2.63 15.92
C ALA A 24 6.18 -2.48 17.42
N VAL A 25 5.21 -1.93 18.14
CA VAL A 25 5.31 -1.64 19.56
C VAL A 25 4.11 -2.23 20.28
N ASP A 26 4.34 -2.90 21.40
CA ASP A 26 3.27 -3.35 22.29
C ASP A 26 2.58 -2.13 22.91
N LEU A 27 1.27 -1.99 22.67
CA LEU A 27 0.50 -0.82 23.06
C LEU A 27 0.46 -0.63 24.59
N ARG A 28 0.49 -1.73 25.35
CA ARG A 28 0.36 -1.69 26.81
C ARG A 28 1.69 -1.36 27.50
N THR A 29 2.80 -1.90 26.99
CA THR A 29 4.12 -1.80 27.63
C THR A 29 5.02 -0.74 27.01
N GLY A 30 4.76 -0.33 25.77
CA GLY A 30 5.64 0.52 24.98
C GLY A 30 6.89 -0.20 24.45
N ASN A 31 7.02 -1.51 24.67
CA ASN A 31 8.17 -2.25 24.22
C ASN A 31 8.13 -2.47 22.71
N ARG A 32 9.26 -2.24 22.06
CA ARG A 32 9.43 -2.56 20.65
C ARG A 32 9.47 -4.08 20.46
N LEU A 33 8.57 -4.60 19.61
CA LEU A 33 8.47 -6.01 19.30
C LEU A 33 9.42 -6.39 18.15
N TRP A 34 9.48 -5.52 17.13
CA TRP A 34 10.39 -5.67 16.00
C TRP A 34 10.56 -4.32 15.27
N ASP A 35 11.57 -4.26 14.42
CA ASP A 35 11.78 -3.19 13.46
C ASP A 35 12.30 -3.71 12.12
N GLN A 36 12.01 -2.96 11.04
CA GLN A 36 12.43 -3.23 9.67
C GLN A 36 12.90 -1.95 8.99
N GLU A 37 13.88 -2.09 8.10
CA GLU A 37 14.36 -0.99 7.29
C GLU A 37 13.45 -0.79 6.07
N ILE A 38 12.36 -0.04 6.27
CA ILE A 38 11.40 0.31 5.22
C ILE A 38 11.05 1.79 5.37
N SER A 39 11.30 2.56 4.31
CA SER A 39 10.87 3.95 4.19
C SER A 39 9.53 4.01 3.49
N THR A 40 8.55 4.67 4.10
CA THR A 40 7.23 4.85 3.48
C THR A 40 6.57 6.17 3.91
N LEU A 41 5.73 6.69 3.04
CA LEU A 41 4.81 7.80 3.31
C LEU A 41 3.37 7.30 3.50
N GLN A 42 3.13 6.02 3.27
CA GLN A 42 1.81 5.44 3.24
C GLN A 42 1.49 4.67 4.52
N THR A 43 0.22 4.71 4.90
CA THR A 43 -0.28 3.94 6.04
C THR A 43 -0.27 2.45 5.71
N PRO A 44 0.33 1.59 6.55
CA PRO A 44 0.32 0.16 6.32
C PRO A 44 -1.10 -0.43 6.37
N TRP A 45 -1.36 -1.44 5.56
CA TRP A 45 -2.60 -2.22 5.63
C TRP A 45 -2.37 -3.53 6.34
N ILE A 46 -3.22 -3.85 7.32
CA ILE A 46 -3.15 -5.09 8.07
C ILE A 46 -4.31 -6.00 7.67
N ALA A 47 -3.98 -7.24 7.32
CA ALA A 47 -4.98 -8.28 7.06
C ALA A 47 -4.47 -9.64 7.60
N GLY A 48 -5.26 -10.26 8.48
CA GLY A 48 -4.89 -11.52 9.12
C GLY A 48 -3.56 -11.43 9.86
N ASP A 49 -2.61 -12.27 9.46
CA ASP A 49 -1.27 -12.34 10.05
C ASP A 49 -0.22 -11.52 9.27
N PHE A 50 -0.66 -10.75 8.30
CA PHE A 50 0.21 -10.02 7.39
C PHE A 50 -0.01 -8.52 7.46
N LEU A 51 1.02 -7.80 7.07
CA LEU A 51 1.07 -6.37 6.94
C LEU A 51 1.62 -6.05 5.55
N PHE A 52 0.95 -5.12 4.87
CA PHE A 52 1.31 -4.68 3.53
C PHE A 52 1.64 -3.19 3.55
N VAL A 53 2.74 -2.82 2.91
CA VAL A 53 3.20 -1.44 2.83
C VAL A 53 3.87 -1.19 1.49
N VAL A 54 3.68 0.00 0.92
CA VAL A 54 4.45 0.44 -0.24
C VAL A 54 5.57 1.37 0.20
N SER A 55 6.79 1.05 -0.23
CA SER A 55 7.98 1.83 0.11
C SER A 55 8.12 3.07 -0.78
N THR A 56 8.95 4.01 -0.35
CA THR A 56 9.34 5.18 -1.18
C THR A 56 10.16 4.79 -2.41
N ASP A 57 10.67 3.55 -2.46
CA ASP A 57 11.34 3.00 -3.64
C ASP A 57 10.39 2.37 -4.66
N GLY A 58 9.07 2.41 -4.37
CA GLY A 58 8.05 1.84 -5.24
C GLY A 58 7.92 0.33 -5.13
N ASP A 59 8.33 -0.24 -4.00
CA ASP A 59 8.19 -1.67 -3.71
C ASP A 59 6.98 -1.90 -2.81
N LEU A 60 6.06 -2.76 -3.24
CA LEU A 60 5.02 -3.29 -2.38
C LEU A 60 5.57 -4.48 -1.60
N VAL A 61 5.53 -4.39 -0.28
CA VAL A 61 6.12 -5.36 0.65
C VAL A 61 5.03 -6.02 1.47
N CYS A 62 5.06 -7.34 1.54
CA CYS A 62 4.29 -8.14 2.50
C CYS A 62 5.23 -8.66 3.59
N MET A 63 4.83 -8.49 4.83
CA MET A 63 5.57 -8.99 5.97
C MET A 63 4.66 -9.61 7.03
N SER A 64 5.24 -10.48 7.85
CA SER A 64 4.56 -11.01 9.02
C SER A 64 4.38 -9.88 10.05
N ARG A 65 3.14 -9.63 10.48
CA ARG A 65 2.86 -8.67 11.53
C ARG A 65 3.47 -9.06 12.89
N ARG A 66 3.71 -10.36 13.12
CA ARG A 66 4.18 -10.89 14.39
C ARG A 66 5.66 -10.59 14.66
N ASN A 67 6.50 -10.69 13.63
CA ASN A 67 7.96 -10.60 13.78
C ASN A 67 8.64 -9.74 12.72
N GLY A 68 7.88 -9.07 11.85
CA GLY A 68 8.40 -8.19 10.79
C GLY A 68 9.12 -8.91 9.65
N LEU A 69 9.15 -10.24 9.58
CA LEU A 69 9.83 -10.95 8.51
C LEU A 69 9.11 -10.74 7.17
N ILE A 70 9.88 -10.29 6.18
CA ILE A 70 9.40 -10.09 4.81
C ILE A 70 9.06 -11.44 4.19
N ARG A 71 7.87 -11.53 3.59
CA ARG A 71 7.36 -12.70 2.87
C ARG A 71 7.61 -12.61 1.39
N TRP A 72 7.30 -11.45 0.82
CA TRP A 72 7.57 -11.14 -0.57
C TRP A 72 7.69 -9.63 -0.76
N VAL A 73 8.37 -9.26 -1.85
CA VAL A 73 8.51 -7.88 -2.34
C VAL A 73 8.10 -7.86 -3.80
N ARG A 74 7.27 -6.89 -4.17
CA ARG A 74 6.88 -6.64 -5.56
C ARG A 74 7.27 -5.24 -5.98
N PRO A 75 8.29 -5.08 -6.82
CA PRO A 75 8.59 -3.80 -7.45
C PRO A 75 7.41 -3.35 -8.35
N LEU A 76 6.91 -2.15 -8.10
CA LEU A 76 5.86 -1.52 -8.91
C LEU A 76 6.43 -0.48 -9.88
N GLY A 77 7.63 0.02 -9.59
CA GLY A 77 8.32 1.08 -10.31
C GLY A 77 8.47 2.34 -9.47
N LYS A 78 9.65 2.94 -9.54
CA LYS A 78 9.99 4.18 -8.82
C LYS A 78 9.96 5.41 -9.73
N TYR A 79 10.27 5.23 -10.99
CA TYR A 79 10.36 6.30 -11.97
C TYR A 79 9.60 5.91 -13.23
N GLU A 80 8.96 6.89 -13.87
CA GLU A 80 8.35 6.73 -15.18
C GLU A 80 9.45 6.50 -16.24
N ASP A 81 10.56 7.24 -16.10
CA ASP A 81 11.79 7.06 -16.87
C ASP A 81 12.88 6.46 -15.96
N PRO A 82 13.03 5.12 -15.92
CA PRO A 82 13.99 4.44 -15.07
C PRO A 82 15.46 4.68 -15.50
N GLU A 83 15.71 4.94 -16.80
CA GLU A 83 17.07 5.13 -17.33
C GLU A 83 17.66 6.46 -16.84
N ASP A 84 16.87 7.53 -16.94
CA ASP A 84 17.29 8.86 -16.50
C ASP A 84 16.92 9.18 -15.04
N LYS A 85 16.20 8.26 -14.36
CA LYS A 85 15.67 8.43 -13.00
C LYS A 85 14.84 9.70 -12.84
N ARG A 86 13.99 9.96 -13.83
CA ARG A 86 13.08 11.11 -13.86
C ARG A 86 11.65 10.67 -13.60
N ASP A 87 10.84 11.65 -13.19
CA ASP A 87 9.41 11.51 -13.01
C ASP A 87 9.07 10.44 -11.96
N LEU A 88 9.29 10.81 -10.70
CA LEU A 88 9.08 9.95 -9.54
C LEU A 88 7.62 9.49 -9.44
N ILE A 89 7.41 8.19 -9.44
CA ILE A 89 6.10 7.59 -9.21
C ILE A 89 5.83 7.52 -7.71
N ILE A 90 4.77 8.17 -7.27
CA ILE A 90 4.26 8.09 -5.91
C ILE A 90 3.07 7.14 -5.91
N TRP A 91 3.27 5.98 -5.29
CA TRP A 91 2.22 5.00 -5.08
C TRP A 91 1.44 5.30 -3.81
N THR A 92 0.13 5.24 -3.88
CA THR A 92 -0.80 5.49 -2.79
C THR A 92 -1.63 4.24 -2.48
N GLY A 93 -1.70 3.86 -1.23
CA GLY A 93 -2.25 2.61 -0.74
C GLY A 93 -1.19 1.81 0.04
N PRO A 94 -1.27 0.47 0.10
CA PRO A 94 -2.32 -0.38 -0.47
C PRO A 94 -3.61 -0.37 0.35
N ILE A 95 -4.70 -0.75 -0.29
CA ILE A 95 -5.91 -1.22 0.38
C ILE A 95 -6.20 -2.66 -0.06
N LEU A 96 -6.86 -3.45 0.79
CA LEU A 96 -7.30 -4.79 0.42
C LEU A 96 -8.77 -4.76 0.02
N ALA A 97 -9.08 -5.22 -1.18
CA ALA A 97 -10.43 -5.31 -1.73
C ALA A 97 -10.61 -6.65 -2.45
N SER A 98 -11.53 -7.49 -2.01
CA SER A 98 -11.85 -8.80 -2.63
C SER A 98 -10.60 -9.61 -2.99
N ASP A 99 -9.76 -9.90 -2.01
CA ASP A 99 -8.50 -10.65 -2.16
C ASP A 99 -7.48 -10.02 -3.12
N ARG A 100 -7.52 -8.69 -3.29
CA ARG A 100 -6.57 -7.93 -4.09
C ARG A 100 -6.09 -6.72 -3.30
N LEU A 101 -4.79 -6.50 -3.33
CA LEU A 101 -4.20 -5.23 -2.91
C LEU A 101 -4.32 -4.25 -4.06
N ILE A 102 -4.89 -3.09 -3.79
CA ILE A 102 -5.09 -2.03 -4.79
C ILE A 102 -4.21 -0.84 -4.42
N LEU A 103 -3.49 -0.33 -5.39
CA LEU A 103 -2.71 0.89 -5.30
C LEU A 103 -3.02 1.78 -6.51
N VAL A 104 -2.91 3.07 -6.31
CA VAL A 104 -3.00 4.09 -7.37
C VAL A 104 -1.75 4.94 -7.39
N SER A 105 -1.52 5.70 -8.44
CA SER A 105 -0.32 6.52 -8.57
C SER A 105 -0.62 7.93 -9.07
N ASN A 106 0.33 8.83 -8.82
CA ASN A 106 0.35 10.19 -9.36
C ASN A 106 0.56 10.26 -10.89
N TYR A 107 0.67 9.12 -11.56
CA TYR A 107 0.75 8.98 -13.02
C TYR A 107 -0.53 8.37 -13.63
N GLY A 108 -1.65 8.40 -12.88
CA GLY A 108 -2.92 7.88 -13.39
C GLY A 108 -2.91 6.38 -13.65
N LEU A 109 -2.18 5.61 -12.84
CA LEU A 109 -2.16 4.16 -12.94
C LEU A 109 -2.75 3.54 -11.67
N ALA A 110 -3.70 2.62 -11.85
CA ALA A 110 -4.17 1.73 -10.80
C ALA A 110 -3.62 0.31 -11.03
N VAL A 111 -3.14 -0.33 -9.97
CA VAL A 111 -2.61 -1.68 -10.01
C VAL A 111 -3.29 -2.56 -8.96
N SER A 112 -3.60 -3.79 -9.34
CA SER A 112 -4.07 -4.83 -8.42
C SER A 112 -3.03 -5.93 -8.28
N VAL A 113 -2.75 -6.34 -7.05
CA VAL A 113 -1.69 -7.31 -6.71
C VAL A 113 -2.26 -8.39 -5.79
N SER A 114 -1.84 -9.62 -6.00
CA SER A 114 -2.19 -10.74 -5.12
C SER A 114 -1.56 -10.54 -3.73
N PRO A 115 -2.34 -10.57 -2.65
CA PRO A 115 -1.79 -10.50 -1.29
C PRO A 115 -0.99 -11.75 -0.90
N TYR A 116 -1.17 -12.86 -1.62
CA TYR A 116 -0.56 -14.14 -1.28
C TYR A 116 0.89 -14.28 -1.77
N ASN A 117 1.17 -13.77 -2.97
CA ASN A 117 2.48 -13.97 -3.62
C ASN A 117 3.05 -12.71 -4.29
N GLY A 118 2.35 -11.56 -4.22
CA GLY A 118 2.79 -10.34 -4.83
C GLY A 118 2.69 -10.31 -6.37
N GLU A 119 1.96 -11.23 -7.00
CA GLU A 119 1.75 -11.24 -8.43
C GLU A 119 0.83 -10.08 -8.86
N VAL A 120 1.20 -9.36 -9.91
CA VAL A 120 0.35 -8.30 -10.48
C VAL A 120 -0.81 -8.97 -11.22
N LEU A 121 -2.03 -8.75 -10.74
CA LEU A 121 -3.26 -9.33 -11.27
C LEU A 121 -3.91 -8.46 -12.35
N GLY A 122 -3.58 -7.18 -12.39
CA GLY A 122 -4.10 -6.26 -13.39
C GLY A 122 -3.55 -4.86 -13.23
N ARG A 123 -3.59 -4.12 -14.33
CA ARG A 123 -3.25 -2.69 -14.41
C ARG A 123 -4.37 -1.98 -15.16
N MET A 124 -4.67 -0.76 -14.77
CA MET A 124 -5.67 0.09 -15.39
C MET A 124 -5.16 1.52 -15.44
N GLU A 125 -5.29 2.15 -16.60
CA GLU A 125 -5.08 3.58 -16.72
C GLU A 125 -6.31 4.33 -16.23
N LEU A 126 -6.09 5.34 -15.41
CA LEU A 126 -7.09 6.30 -14.95
C LEU A 126 -7.08 7.50 -15.87
N SER A 127 -8.18 8.27 -15.91
CA SER A 127 -8.23 9.54 -16.66
C SER A 127 -7.18 10.54 -16.19
N ASP A 128 -6.89 10.52 -14.88
CA ASP A 128 -6.04 11.50 -14.21
C ASP A 128 -5.26 10.85 -13.04
N PRO A 129 -4.22 11.52 -12.52
CA PRO A 129 -3.52 11.09 -11.31
C PRO A 129 -4.46 10.83 -10.13
N ALA A 130 -4.05 9.97 -9.21
CA ALA A 130 -4.77 9.73 -7.96
C ALA A 130 -3.78 9.75 -6.78
N SER A 131 -4.00 10.66 -5.83
CA SER A 131 -3.09 10.92 -4.71
C SER A 131 -3.64 10.50 -3.35
N ILE A 132 -4.88 10.00 -3.30
CA ILE A 132 -5.49 9.48 -2.09
C ILE A 132 -5.84 7.99 -2.22
N PRO A 133 -5.82 7.23 -1.11
CA PRO A 133 -6.13 5.81 -1.17
C PRO A 133 -7.55 5.54 -1.68
N PRO A 134 -7.75 4.51 -2.51
CA PRO A 134 -9.08 4.06 -2.89
C PRO A 134 -9.90 3.62 -1.67
N VAL A 135 -11.22 3.62 -1.82
CA VAL A 135 -12.17 3.22 -0.77
C VAL A 135 -13.08 2.12 -1.29
N VAL A 136 -13.39 1.15 -0.43
CA VAL A 136 -14.38 0.10 -0.74
C VAL A 136 -15.65 0.34 0.07
N ALA A 137 -16.78 0.42 -0.62
CA ALA A 137 -18.08 0.51 -0.02
C ALA A 137 -19.13 -0.25 -0.86
N GLY A 138 -19.99 -1.05 -0.24
CA GLY A 138 -21.06 -1.76 -0.91
C GLY A 138 -20.60 -2.63 -2.09
N ASN A 139 -19.51 -3.38 -1.93
CA ASN A 139 -18.90 -4.23 -2.96
C ASN A 139 -18.41 -3.44 -4.23
N THR A 140 -18.16 -2.16 -4.06
CA THR A 140 -17.67 -1.27 -5.11
C THR A 140 -16.37 -0.62 -4.63
N LEU A 141 -15.36 -0.63 -5.48
CA LEU A 141 -14.11 0.11 -5.31
C LEU A 141 -14.29 1.51 -5.90
N TYR A 142 -14.00 2.52 -5.11
CA TYR A 142 -14.04 3.92 -5.54
C TYR A 142 -12.63 4.48 -5.55
N ILE A 143 -12.26 5.09 -6.67
CA ILE A 143 -11.01 5.82 -6.85
C ILE A 143 -11.40 7.27 -7.16
N LEU A 144 -10.90 8.20 -6.37
CA LEU A 144 -11.03 9.63 -6.64
C LEU A 144 -9.73 10.11 -7.27
N THR A 145 -9.83 10.71 -8.45
CA THR A 145 -8.69 11.33 -9.13
C THR A 145 -8.45 12.77 -8.64
N ASP A 146 -7.28 13.30 -8.93
CA ASP A 146 -6.88 14.64 -8.52
C ASP A 146 -7.71 15.73 -9.24
N ASP A 147 -8.31 15.43 -10.40
CA ASP A 147 -9.25 16.28 -11.14
C ASP A 147 -10.73 16.12 -10.68
N ALA A 148 -10.92 15.43 -9.54
CA ALA A 148 -12.21 15.19 -8.91
C ALA A 148 -13.16 14.23 -9.68
N ASP A 149 -12.64 13.42 -10.59
CA ASP A 149 -13.40 12.32 -11.18
C ASP A 149 -13.49 11.14 -10.21
N LEU A 150 -14.72 10.60 -10.07
CA LEU A 150 -14.96 9.44 -9.23
C LEU A 150 -15.14 8.19 -10.09
N VAL A 151 -14.16 7.32 -10.10
CA VAL A 151 -14.20 6.03 -10.78
C VAL A 151 -14.75 4.98 -9.83
N ALA A 152 -15.82 4.28 -10.26
CA ALA A 152 -16.47 3.21 -9.48
C ALA A 152 -16.34 1.87 -10.21
N LEU A 153 -15.69 0.90 -9.58
CA LEU A 153 -15.40 -0.42 -10.13
C LEU A 153 -16.08 -1.51 -9.30
N ARG A 154 -16.75 -2.44 -9.97
CA ARG A 154 -17.30 -3.66 -9.37
C ARG A 154 -16.67 -4.89 -9.99
N ALA A 155 -16.53 -5.95 -9.18
CA ALA A 155 -16.25 -7.25 -9.74
C ALA A 155 -17.41 -7.65 -10.67
N ALA A 156 -17.07 -8.19 -11.87
CA ALA A 156 -18.08 -8.75 -12.75
C ALA A 156 -18.84 -9.86 -12.01
N SER A 157 -20.17 -9.84 -12.09
CA SER A 157 -20.99 -10.95 -11.61
C SER A 157 -20.56 -12.21 -12.36
N LYS A 158 -20.18 -13.26 -11.64
CA LYS A 158 -20.07 -14.57 -12.27
C LYS A 158 -21.49 -15.01 -12.59
N GLU A 159 -21.85 -15.05 -13.88
CA GLU A 159 -23.02 -15.77 -14.36
C GLU A 159 -22.90 -17.26 -14.08
#